data_2ad190e951f5d016aaf84b4b5b844f9f
#
_entry.id   2ad190e951f5d016aaf84b4b5b844f9f
#
_cell.length_a   1.000
_cell.length_b   1.000
_cell.length_c   1.000
_cell.angle_alpha   90.00
_cell.angle_beta   90.00
_cell.angle_gamma   90.00
#
_symmetry.space_group_name_H-M   'P 1'
#
loop_
_entity.id
_entity.type
_entity.pdbx_description
1 polymer ?
#
loop_
_entity_poly.entity_id
_entity_poly.type
_entity_poly.pdbx_seq_one_letter_code
_entity_poly.pdbx_strand_id
1 'polypeptide(L)'
;MSIDIFYFLSCVLFPLFALFFLNFLWHKQQCNNHQKKLPPGEMGFPFIGETMKFFKAQRRNKLYEEFVHPRVAKHGKIFKTRIIGSPTVIVNGAEANKFLLSNEFKLVKSSWPSSSVHLMGKDSIMEKDGERHRFLRGVIATSLSYAGLERLVPKLCHYVQLYLSKNWRGREEISLYRSTKVLTFNIVFECLLGINVEPGMIDTFERVLEGVFSIGINFPGSKFWRAMKARKEIEKMIMKVVREKRKEIEEGKLKREEDRMLMCKLVYGMIQGEITEKEIIDNVVLLVFAAHDTTSFAVAMTFKMLAQHHDCYGEVLREHVDIMRSKKCGESLNVEDIKKMKYTWQVARESMRLFPPIFGSFRKAITDIEYEGFTIPKGWKMLWTTYGTHYNEEYFKDPMSFKPSRFEEGIPQYAYVPFGGGPRVCAGYQLAKLNILILVHYVVTQYDWFLIHPNETVSMDPLPFPSLGMPIRISPKHVVE
;
A
#
# COMPACT_ATOMS: atom_id res chain seq x y z
N MET A 1 26.15 4.74 -48.14
CA MET A 1 25.85 4.66 -46.70
C MET A 1 24.66 5.53 -46.25
N SER A 2 24.40 6.70 -46.82
CA SER A 2 23.24 7.54 -46.45
C SER A 2 21.90 7.11 -47.05
N ILE A 3 21.91 6.54 -48.26
CA ILE A 3 20.71 6.11 -48.99
C ILE A 3 20.12 4.84 -48.38
N ASP A 4 20.96 3.88 -47.96
CA ASP A 4 20.51 2.62 -47.36
C ASP A 4 19.88 2.85 -45.98
N ILE A 5 20.40 3.78 -45.17
CA ILE A 5 19.84 4.15 -43.88
C ILE A 5 18.48 4.83 -44.05
N PHE A 6 18.31 5.65 -45.09
CA PHE A 6 17.05 6.30 -45.37
C PHE A 6 15.98 5.30 -45.84
N TYR A 7 16.34 4.34 -46.71
CA TYR A 7 15.46 3.23 -47.11
C TYR A 7 15.12 2.32 -45.95
N PHE A 8 16.07 1.96 -45.11
CA PHE A 8 15.82 1.13 -43.93
C PHE A 8 14.89 1.86 -42.93
N LEU A 9 15.14 3.12 -42.63
CA LEU A 9 14.28 3.95 -41.77
C LEU A 9 12.88 4.13 -42.38
N SER A 10 12.74 4.35 -43.69
CA SER A 10 11.42 4.46 -44.31
C SER A 10 10.67 3.12 -44.34
N CYS A 11 11.34 1.99 -44.60
CA CYS A 11 10.73 0.65 -44.58
C CYS A 11 10.29 0.20 -43.19
N VAL A 12 10.89 0.71 -42.11
CA VAL A 12 10.51 0.38 -40.72
C VAL A 12 9.54 1.43 -40.15
N LEU A 13 9.82 2.70 -40.35
CA LEU A 13 9.00 3.79 -39.79
C LEU A 13 7.65 3.95 -40.47
N PHE A 14 7.57 3.76 -41.79
CA PHE A 14 6.31 3.89 -42.50
C PHE A 14 5.26 2.83 -42.16
N PRO A 15 5.57 1.53 -42.08
CA PRO A 15 4.63 0.53 -41.58
C PRO A 15 4.23 0.75 -40.12
N LEU A 16 5.16 1.17 -39.26
CA LEU A 16 4.87 1.50 -37.86
C LEU A 16 3.93 2.71 -37.78
N PHE A 17 4.15 3.74 -38.59
CA PHE A 17 3.28 4.90 -38.68
C PHE A 17 1.91 4.55 -39.28
N ALA A 18 1.86 3.70 -40.30
CA ALA A 18 0.62 3.20 -40.89
C ALA A 18 -0.19 2.35 -39.90
N LEU A 19 0.44 1.44 -39.19
CA LEU A 19 -0.16 0.67 -38.10
C LEU A 19 -0.65 1.59 -36.96
N PHE A 20 0.12 2.60 -36.64
CA PHE A 20 -0.24 3.63 -35.68
C PHE A 20 -1.49 4.38 -36.13
N PHE A 21 -1.52 4.85 -37.39
CA PHE A 21 -2.63 5.62 -37.94
C PHE A 21 -3.90 4.78 -38.09
N LEU A 22 -3.77 3.53 -38.53
CA LEU A 22 -4.89 2.59 -38.64
C LEU A 22 -5.49 2.28 -37.26
N ASN A 23 -4.63 2.06 -36.26
CA ASN A 23 -5.08 1.85 -34.88
C ASN A 23 -5.74 3.10 -34.28
N PHE A 24 -5.22 4.28 -34.61
CA PHE A 24 -5.84 5.56 -34.26
C PHE A 24 -7.21 5.75 -34.89
N LEU A 25 -7.35 5.44 -36.19
CA LEU A 25 -8.63 5.48 -36.89
C LEU A 25 -9.62 4.46 -36.35
N TRP A 26 -9.16 3.24 -36.07
CA TRP A 26 -9.97 2.17 -35.46
C TRP A 26 -10.49 2.57 -34.08
N HIS A 27 -9.64 3.14 -33.24
CA HIS A 27 -10.05 3.67 -31.93
C HIS A 27 -11.01 4.87 -32.06
N LYS A 28 -10.79 5.74 -33.03
CA LYS A 28 -11.70 6.86 -33.32
C LYS A 28 -13.07 6.35 -33.79
N GLN A 29 -13.09 5.29 -34.57
CA GLN A 29 -14.31 4.66 -35.08
C GLN A 29 -15.06 3.92 -33.97
N GLN A 30 -14.38 3.24 -33.04
CA GLN A 30 -14.99 2.68 -31.82
C GLN A 30 -15.60 3.76 -30.92
N CYS A 31 -14.96 4.91 -30.79
CA CYS A 31 -15.52 6.04 -30.03
C CYS A 31 -16.75 6.66 -30.71
N ASN A 32 -16.81 6.65 -32.05
CA ASN A 32 -17.94 7.23 -32.80
C ASN A 32 -19.13 6.27 -32.98
N ASN A 33 -18.93 4.96 -32.87
CA ASN A 33 -19.99 3.95 -33.09
C ASN A 33 -20.94 3.74 -31.91
N HIS A 34 -20.78 4.47 -30.80
CA HIS A 34 -21.66 4.36 -29.67
C HIS A 34 -22.37 5.70 -29.41
N GLN A 35 -23.69 5.70 -29.49
CA GLN A 35 -24.58 6.72 -28.91
C GLN A 35 -24.41 6.90 -27.37
N LYS A 36 -23.28 6.45 -26.82
CA LYS A 36 -22.99 6.46 -25.39
C LYS A 36 -22.46 7.83 -24.97
N LYS A 37 -23.09 8.44 -24.00
CA LYS A 37 -22.66 9.68 -23.39
C LYS A 37 -21.42 9.41 -22.52
N LEU A 38 -20.21 9.50 -23.10
CA LEU A 38 -18.96 9.35 -22.37
C LEU A 38 -18.70 10.51 -21.40
N PRO A 39 -17.99 10.28 -20.28
CA PRO A 39 -17.55 11.37 -19.41
C PRO A 39 -16.75 12.44 -20.15
N PRO A 40 -16.83 13.72 -19.73
CA PRO A 40 -16.01 14.80 -20.30
C PRO A 40 -14.52 14.55 -20.05
N GLY A 41 -13.64 15.26 -20.75
CA GLY A 41 -12.20 15.16 -20.55
C GLY A 41 -11.42 14.88 -21.83
N GLU A 42 -10.11 14.91 -21.73
CA GLU A 42 -9.17 14.82 -22.84
C GLU A 42 -8.41 13.49 -22.79
N MET A 43 -8.20 12.87 -23.95
CA MET A 43 -7.47 11.59 -24.02
C MET A 43 -5.96 11.76 -24.18
N GLY A 44 -5.48 13.02 -24.34
CA GLY A 44 -4.06 13.32 -24.53
C GLY A 44 -3.49 12.78 -25.83
N PHE A 45 -2.17 12.54 -25.86
CA PHE A 45 -1.48 12.03 -27.06
C PHE A 45 -1.91 10.59 -27.39
N PRO A 46 -1.93 10.19 -28.69
CA PRO A 46 -2.17 8.80 -29.06
C PRO A 46 -1.27 7.83 -28.30
N PHE A 47 -1.81 6.67 -27.87
CA PHE A 47 -1.20 5.60 -27.08
C PHE A 47 -0.72 6.00 -25.68
N ILE A 48 0.08 7.06 -25.54
CA ILE A 48 0.66 7.49 -24.27
C ILE A 48 -0.38 8.21 -23.41
N GLY A 49 -1.27 8.97 -24.03
CA GLY A 49 -2.27 9.78 -23.33
C GLY A 49 -1.63 10.89 -22.49
N GLU A 50 -2.07 11.04 -21.28
CA GLU A 50 -1.54 11.97 -20.28
C GLU A 50 -0.59 11.30 -19.28
N THR A 51 -0.10 10.09 -19.60
CA THR A 51 0.75 9.26 -18.71
C THR A 51 1.95 10.04 -18.18
N MET A 52 2.63 10.82 -19.02
CA MET A 52 3.81 11.59 -18.60
C MET A 52 3.46 12.68 -17.58
N LYS A 53 2.33 13.38 -17.79
CA LYS A 53 1.84 14.39 -16.85
C LYS A 53 1.45 13.75 -15.52
N PHE A 54 0.75 12.61 -15.59
CA PHE A 54 0.36 11.83 -14.42
C PHE A 54 1.57 11.40 -13.60
N PHE A 55 2.56 10.74 -14.20
CA PHE A 55 3.75 10.29 -13.48
C PHE A 55 4.63 11.43 -12.98
N LYS A 56 4.73 12.54 -13.71
CA LYS A 56 5.46 13.72 -13.25
C LYS A 56 4.84 14.30 -11.97
N ALA A 57 3.51 14.45 -11.97
CA ALA A 57 2.78 14.93 -10.80
C ALA A 57 2.86 13.92 -9.63
N GLN A 58 2.75 12.62 -9.93
CA GLN A 58 2.87 11.55 -8.95
C GLN A 58 4.25 11.57 -8.27
N ARG A 59 5.35 11.57 -9.03
CA ARG A 59 6.71 11.55 -8.46
C ARG A 59 7.00 12.73 -7.54
N ARG A 60 6.37 13.88 -7.80
CA ARG A 60 6.47 15.08 -6.96
C ARG A 60 5.53 15.07 -5.77
N ASN A 61 4.76 13.99 -5.59
CA ASN A 61 3.66 13.90 -4.62
C ASN A 61 2.65 15.06 -4.74
N LYS A 62 2.41 15.52 -5.98
CA LYS A 62 1.48 16.60 -6.33
C LYS A 62 0.39 16.13 -7.29
N LEU A 63 0.03 14.85 -7.20
CA LEU A 63 -0.96 14.25 -8.10
C LEU A 63 -2.31 14.95 -8.00
N TYR A 64 -2.74 15.34 -6.79
CA TYR A 64 -3.98 16.06 -6.60
C TYR A 64 -3.91 17.45 -7.22
N GLU A 65 -2.92 18.24 -6.88
CA GLU A 65 -2.79 19.66 -7.25
C GLU A 65 -2.49 19.85 -8.73
N GLU A 66 -1.62 19.01 -9.31
CA GLU A 66 -1.15 19.20 -10.68
C GLU A 66 -1.95 18.37 -11.72
N PHE A 67 -2.68 17.32 -11.28
CA PHE A 67 -3.38 16.47 -12.23
C PHE A 67 -4.87 16.32 -11.93
N VAL A 68 -5.29 15.96 -10.72
CA VAL A 68 -6.69 15.65 -10.39
C VAL A 68 -7.51 16.93 -10.25
N HIS A 69 -7.14 17.83 -9.35
CA HIS A 69 -7.91 19.04 -9.03
C HIS A 69 -8.17 19.95 -10.23
N PRO A 70 -7.19 20.27 -11.12
CA PRO A 70 -7.46 21.11 -12.28
C PRO A 70 -8.49 20.49 -13.24
N ARG A 71 -8.55 19.15 -13.32
CA ARG A 71 -9.51 18.45 -14.18
C ARG A 71 -10.88 18.36 -13.54
N VAL A 72 -10.94 18.19 -12.22
CA VAL A 72 -12.20 18.30 -11.46
C VAL A 72 -12.81 19.69 -11.61
N ALA A 73 -12.00 20.75 -11.50
CA ALA A 73 -12.47 22.12 -11.70
C ALA A 73 -12.99 22.38 -13.13
N LYS A 74 -12.36 21.77 -14.16
CA LYS A 74 -12.73 21.94 -15.57
C LYS A 74 -13.90 21.06 -15.99
N HIS A 75 -13.98 19.82 -15.52
CA HIS A 75 -14.84 18.78 -16.07
C HIS A 75 -15.85 18.22 -15.06
N GLY A 76 -15.73 18.56 -13.78
CA GLY A 76 -16.52 17.97 -12.69
C GLY A 76 -15.87 16.75 -12.06
N LYS A 77 -16.58 16.16 -11.08
CA LYS A 77 -16.09 15.03 -10.25
C LYS A 77 -15.76 13.77 -11.08
N ILE A 78 -16.25 13.65 -12.31
CA ILE A 78 -16.07 12.49 -13.19
C ILE A 78 -15.51 12.96 -14.52
N PHE A 79 -14.34 12.46 -14.92
CA PHE A 79 -13.73 12.82 -16.19
C PHE A 79 -12.93 11.66 -16.79
N LYS A 80 -12.81 11.65 -18.13
CA LYS A 80 -11.99 10.66 -18.84
C LYS A 80 -10.61 11.22 -19.17
N THR A 81 -9.65 10.31 -19.25
CA THR A 81 -8.29 10.54 -19.70
C THR A 81 -7.72 9.25 -20.27
N ARG A 82 -6.46 9.23 -20.66
CA ARG A 82 -5.71 8.02 -21.01
C ARG A 82 -4.44 7.95 -20.15
N ILE A 83 -4.31 6.89 -19.35
CA ILE A 83 -3.15 6.68 -18.47
C ILE A 83 -2.61 5.27 -18.70
N ILE A 84 -1.29 5.16 -18.85
CA ILE A 84 -0.60 3.89 -19.10
C ILE A 84 -1.23 3.16 -20.32
N GLY A 85 -1.40 3.92 -21.42
CA GLY A 85 -1.97 3.40 -22.66
C GLY A 85 -3.45 3.03 -22.63
N SER A 86 -4.12 3.10 -21.49
CA SER A 86 -5.51 2.67 -21.32
C SER A 86 -6.47 3.83 -21.15
N PRO A 87 -7.63 3.83 -21.84
CA PRO A 87 -8.72 4.75 -21.53
C PRO A 87 -9.11 4.59 -20.05
N THR A 88 -9.18 5.71 -19.34
CA THR A 88 -9.38 5.72 -17.88
C THR A 88 -10.39 6.80 -17.51
N VAL A 89 -11.37 6.47 -16.69
CA VAL A 89 -12.26 7.42 -16.05
C VAL A 89 -11.79 7.63 -14.62
N ILE A 90 -11.56 8.87 -14.23
CA ILE A 90 -11.23 9.22 -12.86
C ILE A 90 -12.50 9.69 -12.19
N VAL A 91 -12.78 9.11 -11.03
CA VAL A 91 -13.97 9.42 -10.23
C VAL A 91 -13.56 9.96 -8.87
N ASN A 92 -14.25 11.00 -8.41
CA ASN A 92 -13.92 11.72 -7.18
C ASN A 92 -15.17 11.90 -6.31
N GLY A 93 -14.98 11.81 -5.00
CA GLY A 93 -16.06 11.98 -4.01
C GLY A 93 -16.43 10.68 -3.30
N ALA A 94 -17.08 10.80 -2.15
CA ALA A 94 -17.44 9.66 -1.31
C ALA A 94 -18.43 8.72 -1.99
N GLU A 95 -19.42 9.24 -2.73
CA GLU A 95 -20.39 8.44 -3.47
C GLU A 95 -19.72 7.66 -4.61
N ALA A 96 -18.77 8.28 -5.31
CA ALA A 96 -18.00 7.61 -6.34
C ALA A 96 -17.13 6.49 -5.78
N ASN A 97 -16.46 6.73 -4.63
CA ASN A 97 -15.71 5.71 -3.91
C ASN A 97 -16.62 4.55 -3.48
N LYS A 98 -17.79 4.87 -2.90
CA LYS A 98 -18.80 3.87 -2.50
C LYS A 98 -19.23 3.03 -3.70
N PHE A 99 -19.62 3.69 -4.78
CA PHE A 99 -20.05 3.01 -6.01
C PHE A 99 -18.96 2.07 -6.52
N LEU A 100 -17.76 2.55 -6.72
CA LEU A 100 -16.69 1.77 -7.33
C LEU A 100 -16.22 0.62 -6.43
N LEU A 101 -16.02 0.88 -5.14
CA LEU A 101 -15.48 -0.11 -4.20
C LEU A 101 -16.50 -1.19 -3.83
N SER A 102 -17.81 -0.85 -3.80
CA SER A 102 -18.87 -1.83 -3.48
C SER A 102 -19.25 -2.72 -4.66
N ASN A 103 -18.92 -2.33 -5.88
CA ASN A 103 -19.25 -3.09 -7.10
C ASN A 103 -18.06 -3.96 -7.61
N GLU A 104 -17.06 -4.18 -6.76
CA GLU A 104 -16.00 -5.16 -7.04
C GLU A 104 -16.62 -6.55 -7.31
N PHE A 105 -16.14 -7.24 -8.35
CA PHE A 105 -16.63 -8.53 -8.88
C PHE A 105 -18.03 -8.48 -9.53
N LYS A 106 -18.73 -7.35 -9.51
CA LYS A 106 -20.05 -7.18 -10.13
C LYS A 106 -19.98 -6.35 -11.42
N LEU A 107 -19.49 -5.13 -11.31
CA LEU A 107 -19.34 -4.20 -12.44
C LEU A 107 -17.89 -3.96 -12.80
N VAL A 108 -16.99 -4.08 -11.81
CA VAL A 108 -15.57 -3.82 -11.95
C VAL A 108 -14.74 -4.94 -11.31
N LYS A 109 -13.49 -5.03 -11.74
CA LYS A 109 -12.45 -5.84 -11.07
C LYS A 109 -11.17 -5.06 -10.91
N SER A 110 -10.36 -5.44 -9.93
CA SER A 110 -9.01 -4.89 -9.74
C SER A 110 -8.20 -4.94 -11.02
N SER A 111 -7.41 -3.90 -11.26
CA SER A 111 -6.55 -3.80 -12.45
C SER A 111 -5.17 -3.31 -12.07
N TRP A 112 -4.18 -4.17 -12.19
CA TRP A 112 -2.79 -3.92 -11.87
C TRP A 112 -1.93 -3.83 -13.13
N PRO A 113 -0.79 -3.14 -13.11
CA PRO A 113 0.21 -3.23 -14.17
C PRO A 113 0.71 -4.67 -14.34
N SER A 114 1.06 -5.06 -15.56
CA SER A 114 1.57 -6.41 -15.83
C SER A 114 2.84 -6.74 -15.02
N SER A 115 3.71 -5.76 -14.82
CA SER A 115 4.90 -5.90 -13.96
C SER A 115 4.52 -6.29 -12.53
N SER A 116 3.52 -5.61 -11.95
CA SER A 116 3.00 -5.93 -10.61
C SER A 116 2.47 -7.37 -10.55
N VAL A 117 1.67 -7.77 -11.54
CA VAL A 117 1.10 -9.13 -11.59
C VAL A 117 2.18 -10.20 -11.69
N HIS A 118 3.24 -9.97 -12.48
CA HIS A 118 4.34 -10.93 -12.60
C HIS A 118 5.19 -11.05 -11.34
N LEU A 119 5.43 -9.92 -10.66
CA LEU A 119 6.29 -9.89 -9.47
C LEU A 119 5.56 -10.29 -8.19
N MET A 120 4.28 -9.91 -8.04
CA MET A 120 3.47 -10.31 -6.88
C MET A 120 2.87 -11.71 -7.04
N GLY A 121 2.83 -12.23 -8.27
CA GLY A 121 2.33 -13.54 -8.63
C GLY A 121 0.86 -13.55 -9.06
N LYS A 122 0.60 -14.32 -10.12
CA LYS A 122 -0.74 -14.51 -10.71
C LYS A 122 -1.69 -15.30 -9.81
N ASP A 123 -1.10 -16.06 -8.88
CA ASP A 123 -1.85 -16.91 -7.96
C ASP A 123 -2.06 -16.25 -6.59
N SER A 124 -1.61 -15.00 -6.42
CA SER A 124 -1.91 -14.22 -5.22
C SER A 124 -3.38 -13.75 -5.17
N ILE A 125 -3.87 -13.47 -3.98
CA ILE A 125 -5.22 -12.94 -3.75
C ILE A 125 -5.50 -11.64 -4.54
N MET A 126 -4.46 -10.91 -4.94
CA MET A 126 -4.57 -9.70 -5.73
C MET A 126 -5.25 -9.93 -7.08
N GLU A 127 -4.97 -11.07 -7.73
CA GLU A 127 -5.48 -11.45 -9.05
C GLU A 127 -6.68 -12.42 -9.00
N LYS A 128 -7.01 -12.96 -7.82
CA LYS A 128 -8.16 -13.86 -7.69
C LYS A 128 -9.48 -13.09 -7.59
N ASP A 129 -10.52 -13.68 -8.16
CA ASP A 129 -11.88 -13.14 -8.19
C ASP A 129 -12.87 -14.11 -7.49
N GLY A 130 -14.05 -13.62 -7.18
CA GLY A 130 -15.20 -14.41 -6.71
C GLY A 130 -14.90 -15.28 -5.49
N GLU A 131 -15.24 -16.56 -5.58
CA GLU A 131 -15.12 -17.54 -4.48
C GLU A 131 -13.65 -17.81 -4.10
N ARG A 132 -12.75 -17.89 -5.09
CA ARG A 132 -11.33 -18.13 -4.80
C ARG A 132 -10.71 -16.98 -4.01
N HIS A 133 -11.03 -15.74 -4.37
CA HIS A 133 -10.64 -14.57 -3.58
C HIS A 133 -11.21 -14.65 -2.15
N ARG A 134 -12.51 -14.99 -2.01
CA ARG A 134 -13.17 -15.09 -0.70
C ARG A 134 -12.51 -16.14 0.18
N PHE A 135 -12.20 -17.32 -0.38
CA PHE A 135 -11.53 -18.39 0.32
C PHE A 135 -10.14 -17.97 0.84
N LEU A 136 -9.23 -17.54 -0.08
CA LEU A 136 -7.88 -17.11 0.30
C LEU A 136 -7.90 -15.95 1.30
N ARG A 137 -8.82 -15.00 1.10
CA ARG A 137 -9.03 -13.92 2.06
C ARG A 137 -9.45 -14.43 3.43
N GLY A 138 -10.30 -15.43 3.50
CA GLY A 138 -10.72 -16.09 4.75
C GLY A 138 -9.52 -16.67 5.49
N VAL A 139 -8.67 -17.44 4.81
CA VAL A 139 -7.46 -18.03 5.39
C VAL A 139 -6.51 -16.93 5.93
N ILE A 140 -6.24 -15.89 5.15
CA ILE A 140 -5.38 -14.78 5.55
C ILE A 140 -6.01 -14.00 6.73
N ALA A 141 -7.31 -13.71 6.65
CA ALA A 141 -8.02 -12.93 7.65
C ALA A 141 -8.07 -13.62 9.03
N THR A 142 -8.05 -14.95 9.11
CA THR A 142 -8.01 -15.65 10.40
C THR A 142 -6.76 -15.29 11.22
N SER A 143 -5.63 -15.00 10.57
CA SER A 143 -4.40 -14.58 11.24
C SER A 143 -4.34 -13.07 11.46
N LEU A 144 -5.00 -12.27 10.63
CA LEU A 144 -5.04 -10.82 10.69
C LEU A 144 -6.29 -10.27 11.39
N SER A 145 -7.20 -11.13 11.85
CA SER A 145 -8.36 -10.75 12.65
C SER A 145 -7.93 -10.22 14.02
N TYR A 146 -8.84 -9.49 14.67
CA TYR A 146 -8.60 -8.99 16.02
C TYR A 146 -8.19 -10.12 16.97
N ALA A 147 -8.96 -11.21 17.02
CA ALA A 147 -8.66 -12.38 17.86
C ALA A 147 -7.33 -13.10 17.50
N GLY A 148 -6.97 -13.10 16.21
CA GLY A 148 -5.67 -13.63 15.75
C GLY A 148 -4.51 -12.77 16.24
N LEU A 149 -4.65 -11.45 16.15
CA LEU A 149 -3.60 -10.48 16.50
C LEU A 149 -3.51 -10.22 17.99
N GLU A 150 -4.61 -10.32 18.75
CA GLU A 150 -4.63 -10.16 20.21
C GLU A 150 -3.53 -10.97 20.88
N ARG A 151 -3.39 -12.23 20.46
CA ARG A 151 -2.39 -13.16 20.99
C ARG A 151 -0.96 -12.80 20.56
N LEU A 152 -0.81 -12.01 19.51
CA LEU A 152 0.49 -11.54 19.03
C LEU A 152 0.95 -10.27 19.73
N VAL A 153 0.07 -9.53 20.41
CA VAL A 153 0.43 -8.25 21.06
C VAL A 153 1.65 -8.39 21.99
N PRO A 154 1.74 -9.36 22.92
CA PRO A 154 2.93 -9.50 23.76
C PRO A 154 4.20 -9.76 22.96
N LYS A 155 4.13 -10.59 21.92
CA LYS A 155 5.25 -10.88 21.03
C LYS A 155 5.66 -9.64 20.22
N LEU A 156 4.70 -8.88 19.71
CA LEU A 156 4.95 -7.61 19.00
C LEU A 156 5.62 -6.59 19.93
N CYS A 157 5.12 -6.43 21.15
CA CYS A 157 5.69 -5.53 22.14
C CYS A 157 7.14 -5.90 22.48
N HIS A 158 7.37 -7.17 22.79
CA HIS A 158 8.72 -7.68 23.05
C HIS A 158 9.66 -7.42 21.86
N TYR A 159 9.18 -7.68 20.64
CA TYR A 159 9.95 -7.50 19.43
C TYR A 159 10.32 -6.03 19.20
N VAL A 160 9.36 -5.11 19.36
CA VAL A 160 9.59 -3.66 19.23
C VAL A 160 10.60 -3.18 20.26
N GLN A 161 10.46 -3.56 21.54
CA GLN A 161 11.40 -3.20 22.60
C GLN A 161 12.81 -3.71 22.31
N LEU A 162 12.93 -4.99 21.91
CA LEU A 162 14.21 -5.58 21.55
C LEU A 162 14.86 -4.85 20.36
N TYR A 163 14.05 -4.50 19.34
CA TYR A 163 14.51 -3.77 18.19
C TYR A 163 15.02 -2.37 18.57
N LEU A 164 14.28 -1.62 19.37
CA LEU A 164 14.67 -0.28 19.83
C LEU A 164 15.96 -0.36 20.68
N SER A 165 16.03 -1.30 21.63
CA SER A 165 17.22 -1.46 22.46
C SER A 165 18.46 -1.82 21.65
N LYS A 166 18.33 -2.62 20.61
CA LYS A 166 19.46 -3.06 19.76
C LYS A 166 19.88 -2.01 18.71
N ASN A 167 18.91 -1.27 18.15
CA ASN A 167 19.18 -0.44 16.98
C ASN A 167 19.13 1.07 17.26
N TRP A 168 18.51 1.51 18.36
CA TRP A 168 18.39 2.94 18.70
C TRP A 168 19.25 3.33 19.90
N ARG A 169 19.40 2.45 20.87
CA ARG A 169 20.17 2.74 22.09
C ARG A 169 21.61 3.09 21.76
N GLY A 170 22.10 4.22 22.30
CA GLY A 170 23.46 4.71 22.09
C GLY A 170 23.69 5.39 20.72
N ARG A 171 22.63 5.59 19.95
CA ARG A 171 22.71 6.40 18.71
C ARG A 171 22.15 7.79 18.98
N GLU A 172 22.73 8.80 18.34
CA GLU A 172 22.24 10.17 18.37
C GLU A 172 21.34 10.47 17.17
N GLU A 173 21.59 9.82 16.05
CA GLU A 173 20.84 10.01 14.81
C GLU A 173 20.49 8.67 14.17
N ILE A 174 19.27 8.63 13.59
CA ILE A 174 18.77 7.47 12.83
C ILE A 174 17.96 7.94 11.63
N SER A 175 17.90 7.12 10.58
CA SER A 175 16.88 7.24 9.55
C SER A 175 15.61 6.56 10.03
N LEU A 176 14.60 7.33 10.42
CA LEU A 176 13.35 6.79 10.96
C LEU A 176 12.64 5.89 9.96
N TYR A 177 12.54 6.34 8.71
CA TYR A 177 11.85 5.56 7.68
C TYR A 177 12.56 4.21 7.40
N ARG A 178 13.90 4.20 7.30
CA ARG A 178 14.65 2.94 7.12
C ARG A 178 14.51 2.04 8.34
N SER A 179 14.58 2.60 9.54
CA SER A 179 14.40 1.86 10.79
C SER A 179 13.03 1.21 10.86
N THR A 180 11.96 1.96 10.54
CA THR A 180 10.60 1.40 10.54
C THR A 180 10.39 0.37 9.44
N LYS A 181 11.04 0.51 8.28
CA LYS A 181 11.02 -0.52 7.21
C LYS A 181 11.59 -1.85 7.70
N VAL A 182 12.77 -1.83 8.32
CA VAL A 182 13.38 -3.05 8.88
C VAL A 182 12.49 -3.66 9.95
N LEU A 183 11.96 -2.85 10.86
CA LEU A 183 11.09 -3.31 11.93
C LEU A 183 9.81 -3.97 11.39
N THR A 184 9.10 -3.32 10.48
CA THR A 184 7.85 -3.87 9.92
C THR A 184 8.09 -5.10 9.07
N PHE A 185 9.20 -5.16 8.33
CA PHE A 185 9.61 -6.36 7.60
C PHE A 185 9.78 -7.56 8.54
N ASN A 186 10.55 -7.38 9.59
CA ASN A 186 10.80 -8.42 10.56
C ASN A 186 9.53 -8.86 11.29
N ILE A 187 8.65 -7.92 11.65
CA ILE A 187 7.35 -8.24 12.27
C ILE A 187 6.52 -9.15 11.35
N VAL A 188 6.47 -8.87 10.04
CA VAL A 188 5.73 -9.72 9.11
C VAL A 188 6.33 -11.12 9.04
N PHE A 189 7.64 -11.23 8.93
CA PHE A 189 8.30 -12.52 8.82
C PHE A 189 8.26 -13.31 10.12
N GLU A 190 8.72 -12.75 11.23
CA GLU A 190 8.90 -13.50 12.46
C GLU A 190 7.62 -13.60 13.30
N CYS A 191 6.81 -12.52 13.33
CA CYS A 191 5.61 -12.52 14.15
C CYS A 191 4.37 -13.07 13.44
N LEU A 192 4.18 -12.75 12.15
CA LEU A 192 3.00 -13.17 11.38
C LEU A 192 3.22 -14.49 10.64
N LEU A 193 4.32 -14.61 9.91
CA LEU A 193 4.61 -15.80 9.11
C LEU A 193 5.30 -16.91 9.91
N GLY A 194 6.03 -16.59 10.98
CA GLY A 194 6.83 -17.56 11.73
C GLY A 194 8.10 -18.00 10.98
N ILE A 195 8.70 -17.08 10.22
CA ILE A 195 9.92 -17.31 9.44
C ILE A 195 11.02 -16.41 9.97
N ASN A 196 12.19 -16.97 10.26
CA ASN A 196 13.34 -16.19 10.68
C ASN A 196 13.88 -15.35 9.52
N VAL A 197 14.26 -14.10 9.81
CA VAL A 197 14.84 -13.19 8.81
C VAL A 197 16.33 -13.43 8.70
N GLU A 198 16.78 -13.85 7.53
CA GLU A 198 18.20 -14.02 7.21
C GLU A 198 18.83 -12.70 6.71
N PRO A 199 20.16 -12.52 6.90
CA PRO A 199 20.87 -11.35 6.35
C PRO A 199 20.68 -11.20 4.84
N GLY A 200 20.44 -9.96 4.37
CA GLY A 200 20.21 -9.65 2.95
C GLY A 200 18.81 -9.95 2.42
N MET A 201 17.95 -10.54 3.22
CA MET A 201 16.59 -10.88 2.80
C MET A 201 15.75 -9.63 2.48
N ILE A 202 15.82 -8.60 3.33
CA ILE A 202 15.14 -7.33 3.09
C ILE A 202 15.59 -6.69 1.77
N ASP A 203 16.91 -6.69 1.48
CA ASP A 203 17.45 -6.10 0.26
C ASP A 203 16.98 -6.87 -0.99
N THR A 204 16.80 -8.18 -0.88
CA THR A 204 16.23 -8.99 -1.97
C THR A 204 14.77 -8.66 -2.24
N PHE A 205 13.98 -8.47 -1.18
CA PHE A 205 12.59 -8.00 -1.31
C PHE A 205 12.52 -6.57 -1.86
N GLU A 206 13.38 -5.65 -1.42
CA GLU A 206 13.43 -4.28 -1.94
C GLU A 206 13.74 -4.27 -3.44
N ARG A 207 14.65 -5.12 -3.94
CA ARG A 207 14.90 -5.27 -5.38
C ARG A 207 13.66 -5.72 -6.17
N VAL A 208 12.81 -6.56 -5.58
CA VAL A 208 11.51 -6.91 -6.21
C VAL A 208 10.61 -5.67 -6.27
N LEU A 209 10.55 -4.89 -5.18
CA LEU A 209 9.70 -3.70 -5.10
C LEU A 209 10.05 -2.64 -6.15
N GLU A 210 11.34 -2.44 -6.45
CA GLU A 210 11.79 -1.53 -7.50
C GLU A 210 11.21 -1.85 -8.89
N GLY A 211 10.87 -3.12 -9.14
CA GLY A 211 10.31 -3.57 -10.42
C GLY A 211 8.80 -3.55 -10.49
N VAL A 212 8.08 -3.53 -9.36
CA VAL A 212 6.62 -3.76 -9.29
C VAL A 212 5.82 -2.83 -10.19
N PHE A 213 6.21 -1.58 -10.28
CA PHE A 213 5.56 -0.59 -11.13
C PHE A 213 6.48 -0.07 -12.26
N SER A 214 7.56 -0.79 -12.54
CA SER A 214 8.41 -0.47 -13.67
C SER A 214 7.74 -0.86 -15.00
N ILE A 215 8.28 -0.37 -16.10
CA ILE A 215 7.88 -0.85 -17.42
C ILE A 215 8.26 -2.33 -17.50
N GLY A 216 7.30 -3.21 -17.80
CA GLY A 216 7.47 -4.67 -17.78
C GLY A 216 8.33 -5.23 -18.92
N ILE A 217 9.43 -4.56 -19.27
CA ILE A 217 10.38 -5.00 -20.30
C ILE A 217 11.44 -5.86 -19.63
N ASN A 218 11.41 -7.15 -19.95
CA ASN A 218 12.36 -8.14 -19.42
C ASN A 218 13.65 -8.17 -20.27
N PHE A 219 14.43 -7.10 -20.18
CA PHE A 219 15.73 -6.97 -20.85
C PHE A 219 16.85 -6.97 -19.82
N PRO A 220 18.00 -7.65 -20.07
CA PRO A 220 19.15 -7.65 -19.14
C PRO A 220 19.55 -6.24 -18.71
N GLY A 221 19.64 -6.01 -17.38
CA GLY A 221 19.96 -4.71 -16.80
C GLY A 221 18.74 -3.81 -16.53
N SER A 222 17.55 -4.11 -17.04
CA SER A 222 16.34 -3.35 -16.69
C SER A 222 15.93 -3.52 -15.23
N LYS A 223 15.20 -2.56 -14.65
CA LYS A 223 14.62 -2.68 -13.30
C LYS A 223 13.76 -3.94 -13.18
N PHE A 224 12.91 -4.20 -14.17
CA PHE A 224 12.03 -5.37 -14.18
C PHE A 224 12.81 -6.69 -14.22
N TRP A 225 13.86 -6.79 -15.05
CA TRP A 225 14.69 -7.99 -15.13
C TRP A 225 15.41 -8.28 -13.79
N ARG A 226 15.99 -7.23 -13.13
CA ARG A 226 16.61 -7.39 -11.80
C ARG A 226 15.59 -7.86 -10.76
N ALA A 227 14.41 -7.27 -10.78
CA ALA A 227 13.32 -7.65 -9.89
C ALA A 227 12.86 -9.08 -10.11
N MET A 228 12.76 -9.55 -11.38
CA MET A 228 12.43 -10.96 -11.71
C MET A 228 13.49 -11.94 -11.23
N LYS A 229 14.78 -11.57 -11.25
CA LYS A 229 15.84 -12.40 -10.65
C LYS A 229 15.66 -12.49 -9.13
N ALA A 230 15.49 -11.36 -8.46
CA ALA A 230 15.27 -11.32 -7.02
C ALA A 230 13.98 -12.09 -6.64
N ARG A 231 12.90 -12.01 -7.44
CA ARG A 231 11.67 -12.76 -7.22
C ARG A 231 11.91 -14.29 -7.23
N LYS A 232 12.76 -14.79 -8.14
CA LYS A 232 13.13 -16.20 -8.18
C LYS A 232 13.94 -16.63 -6.95
N GLU A 233 14.79 -15.76 -6.40
CA GLU A 233 15.54 -16.02 -5.16
C GLU A 233 14.58 -16.15 -3.99
N ILE A 234 13.61 -15.22 -3.85
CA ILE A 234 12.55 -15.26 -2.82
C ILE A 234 11.71 -16.51 -2.97
N GLU A 235 11.31 -16.89 -4.20
CA GLU A 235 10.53 -18.08 -4.47
C GLU A 235 11.22 -19.35 -3.95
N LYS A 236 12.51 -19.52 -4.25
CA LYS A 236 13.30 -20.66 -3.74
C LYS A 236 13.36 -20.69 -2.22
N MET A 237 13.52 -19.52 -1.59
CA MET A 237 13.57 -19.40 -0.13
C MET A 237 12.24 -19.80 0.50
N ILE A 238 11.13 -19.27 -0.01
CA ILE A 238 9.79 -19.59 0.51
C ILE A 238 9.47 -21.07 0.28
N MET A 239 9.80 -21.63 -0.88
CA MET A 239 9.64 -23.05 -1.17
C MET A 239 10.37 -23.95 -0.15
N LYS A 240 11.60 -23.58 0.22
CA LYS A 240 12.35 -24.29 1.27
C LYS A 240 11.57 -24.29 2.58
N VAL A 241 11.11 -23.12 3.02
CA VAL A 241 10.32 -22.98 4.26
C VAL A 241 9.01 -23.80 4.18
N VAL A 242 8.31 -23.75 3.05
CA VAL A 242 7.07 -24.52 2.86
C VAL A 242 7.32 -26.03 3.02
N ARG A 243 8.39 -26.55 2.43
CA ARG A 243 8.76 -27.98 2.52
C ARG A 243 9.16 -28.37 3.94
N GLU A 244 9.92 -27.53 4.63
CA GLU A 244 10.31 -27.74 6.02
C GLU A 244 9.08 -27.75 6.94
N LYS A 245 8.18 -26.77 6.81
CA LYS A 245 6.94 -26.72 7.58
C LYS A 245 5.99 -27.87 7.28
N ARG A 246 5.90 -28.28 6.02
CA ARG A 246 5.13 -29.48 5.65
C ARG A 246 5.65 -30.72 6.37
N LYS A 247 6.97 -30.94 6.35
CA LYS A 247 7.60 -32.08 7.04
C LYS A 247 7.36 -32.03 8.55
N GLU A 248 7.51 -30.86 9.19
CA GLU A 248 7.25 -30.66 10.61
C GLU A 248 5.79 -31.00 10.99
N ILE A 249 4.83 -30.61 10.14
CA ILE A 249 3.40 -30.91 10.33
C ILE A 249 3.14 -32.41 10.18
N GLU A 250 3.63 -33.04 9.09
CA GLU A 250 3.43 -34.46 8.80
C GLU A 250 4.08 -35.36 9.89
N GLU A 251 5.18 -34.93 10.47
CA GLU A 251 5.88 -35.65 11.56
C GLU A 251 5.32 -35.32 12.98
N GLY A 252 4.32 -34.43 13.10
CA GLY A 252 3.75 -34.03 14.39
C GLY A 252 4.70 -33.24 15.30
N LYS A 253 5.77 -32.65 14.73
CA LYS A 253 6.82 -31.93 15.45
C LYS A 253 6.54 -30.43 15.64
N LEU A 254 5.43 -29.93 15.12
CA LEU A 254 5.10 -28.51 15.16
C LEU A 254 4.85 -28.04 16.58
N LYS A 255 5.51 -26.95 16.99
CA LYS A 255 5.26 -26.33 18.30
C LYS A 255 3.87 -25.69 18.33
N ARG A 256 3.17 -25.79 19.46
CA ARG A 256 1.79 -25.27 19.65
C ARG A 256 1.62 -23.80 19.32
N GLU A 257 2.67 -22.99 19.46
CA GLU A 257 2.68 -21.57 19.08
C GLU A 257 2.81 -21.37 17.58
N GLU A 258 3.59 -22.22 16.90
CA GLU A 258 3.83 -22.14 15.45
C GLU A 258 2.61 -22.58 14.64
N ASP A 259 1.82 -23.51 15.16
CA ASP A 259 0.57 -24.00 14.55
C ASP A 259 -0.42 -22.86 14.18
N ARG A 260 -0.32 -21.73 14.87
CA ARG A 260 -1.18 -20.55 14.67
C ARG A 260 -0.65 -19.55 13.67
N MET A 261 0.60 -19.69 13.23
CA MET A 261 1.22 -18.77 12.28
C MET A 261 0.59 -18.91 10.90
N LEU A 262 0.57 -17.81 10.15
CA LEU A 262 -0.07 -17.80 8.83
C LEU A 262 0.58 -18.82 7.88
N MET A 263 1.90 -18.99 7.93
CA MET A 263 2.59 -19.98 7.08
C MET A 263 2.07 -21.39 7.35
N CYS A 264 1.92 -21.78 8.62
CA CYS A 264 1.41 -23.12 8.98
C CYS A 264 -0.02 -23.33 8.46
N LYS A 265 -0.90 -22.32 8.59
CA LYS A 265 -2.27 -22.39 8.06
C LYS A 265 -2.30 -22.57 6.55
N LEU A 266 -1.44 -21.86 5.83
CA LEU A 266 -1.32 -22.00 4.37
C LEU A 266 -0.82 -23.39 3.99
N VAL A 267 0.16 -23.92 4.72
CA VAL A 267 0.71 -25.28 4.48
C VAL A 267 -0.32 -26.36 4.85
N TYR A 268 -1.10 -26.21 5.91
CA TYR A 268 -2.23 -27.09 6.22
C TYR A 268 -3.24 -27.14 5.06
N GLY A 269 -3.66 -25.97 4.55
CA GLY A 269 -4.53 -25.92 3.38
C GLY A 269 -3.91 -26.59 2.13
N MET A 270 -2.58 -26.54 2.00
CA MET A 270 -1.87 -27.26 0.91
C MET A 270 -1.90 -28.77 1.13
N ILE A 271 -1.69 -29.26 2.34
CA ILE A 271 -1.76 -30.70 2.66
C ILE A 271 -3.19 -31.23 2.40
N GLN A 272 -4.21 -30.44 2.69
CA GLN A 272 -5.62 -30.77 2.42
C GLN A 272 -6.00 -30.64 0.93
N GLY A 273 -5.09 -30.15 0.06
CA GLY A 273 -5.36 -29.95 -1.36
C GLY A 273 -6.20 -28.71 -1.68
N GLU A 274 -6.43 -27.85 -0.70
CA GLU A 274 -7.23 -26.61 -0.84
C GLU A 274 -6.42 -25.45 -1.40
N ILE A 275 -5.11 -25.40 -1.14
CA ILE A 275 -4.19 -24.32 -1.53
C ILE A 275 -3.00 -24.94 -2.29
N THR A 276 -2.60 -24.33 -3.38
CA THR A 276 -1.40 -24.76 -4.12
C THR A 276 -0.13 -24.14 -3.55
N GLU A 277 1.02 -24.81 -3.71
CA GLU A 277 2.33 -24.27 -3.33
C GLU A 277 2.58 -22.88 -3.95
N LYS A 278 2.16 -22.70 -5.21
CA LYS A 278 2.30 -21.42 -5.90
C LYS A 278 1.43 -20.32 -5.29
N GLU A 279 0.22 -20.62 -4.87
CA GLU A 279 -0.62 -19.68 -4.13
C GLU A 279 0.00 -19.27 -2.80
N ILE A 280 0.65 -20.20 -2.08
CA ILE A 280 1.38 -19.87 -0.86
C ILE A 280 2.48 -18.87 -1.16
N ILE A 281 3.36 -19.18 -2.11
CA ILE A 281 4.51 -18.35 -2.48
C ILE A 281 4.04 -16.94 -2.89
N ASP A 282 3.08 -16.87 -3.80
CA ASP A 282 2.59 -15.61 -4.34
C ASP A 282 1.90 -14.75 -3.27
N ASN A 283 1.14 -15.37 -2.37
CA ASN A 283 0.50 -14.63 -1.27
C ASN A 283 1.50 -14.19 -0.20
N VAL A 284 2.52 -14.96 0.12
CA VAL A 284 3.58 -14.54 1.05
C VAL A 284 4.32 -13.32 0.48
N VAL A 285 4.74 -13.36 -0.79
CA VAL A 285 5.39 -12.21 -1.43
C VAL A 285 4.50 -10.98 -1.42
N LEU A 286 3.22 -11.14 -1.77
CA LEU A 286 2.25 -10.05 -1.76
C LEU A 286 2.05 -9.47 -0.35
N LEU A 287 1.93 -10.31 0.68
CA LEU A 287 1.71 -9.87 2.06
C LEU A 287 2.90 -9.08 2.60
N VAL A 288 4.12 -9.53 2.33
CA VAL A 288 5.33 -8.79 2.71
C VAL A 288 5.37 -7.43 2.03
N PHE A 289 5.14 -7.40 0.72
CA PHE A 289 5.04 -6.15 -0.03
C PHE A 289 3.99 -5.19 0.56
N ALA A 290 2.78 -5.69 0.78
CA ALA A 290 1.66 -4.86 1.23
C ALA A 290 1.88 -4.28 2.64
N ALA A 291 2.51 -5.03 3.55
CA ALA A 291 2.67 -4.64 4.95
C ALA A 291 3.92 -3.79 5.20
N HIS A 292 4.97 -3.96 4.40
CA HIS A 292 6.27 -3.36 4.64
C HIS A 292 6.29 -1.84 4.39
N ASP A 293 6.10 -1.40 3.15
CA ASP A 293 6.26 0.01 2.79
C ASP A 293 5.11 0.88 3.28
N THR A 294 3.88 0.40 3.20
CA THR A 294 2.70 1.20 3.57
C THR A 294 2.67 1.53 5.05
N THR A 295 2.94 0.54 5.92
CA THR A 295 2.96 0.73 7.37
C THR A 295 4.14 1.60 7.79
N SER A 296 5.32 1.37 7.21
CA SER A 296 6.51 2.18 7.50
C SER A 296 6.32 3.65 7.17
N PHE A 297 5.68 3.93 6.03
CA PHE A 297 5.36 5.30 5.65
C PHE A 297 4.32 5.94 6.59
N ALA A 298 3.26 5.21 6.94
CA ALA A 298 2.25 5.70 7.88
C ALA A 298 2.85 6.02 9.26
N VAL A 299 3.74 5.16 9.76
CA VAL A 299 4.49 5.40 11.01
C VAL A 299 5.36 6.65 10.87
N ALA A 300 6.19 6.75 9.83
CA ALA A 300 7.08 7.87 9.63
C ALA A 300 6.31 9.21 9.58
N MET A 301 5.19 9.26 8.85
CA MET A 301 4.34 10.46 8.81
C MET A 301 3.69 10.76 10.16
N THR A 302 3.29 9.77 10.94
CA THR A 302 2.76 9.97 12.30
C THR A 302 3.81 10.63 13.19
N PHE A 303 5.05 10.17 13.18
CA PHE A 303 6.15 10.78 13.94
C PHE A 303 6.52 12.17 13.45
N LYS A 304 6.48 12.40 12.13
CA LYS A 304 6.67 13.74 11.55
C LYS A 304 5.64 14.71 12.09
N MET A 305 4.36 14.32 12.06
CA MET A 305 3.28 15.19 12.52
C MET A 305 3.36 15.46 14.01
N LEU A 306 3.70 14.47 14.83
CA LEU A 306 3.93 14.65 16.27
C LEU A 306 5.11 15.57 16.57
N ALA A 307 6.19 15.52 15.79
CA ALA A 307 7.33 16.42 15.95
C ALA A 307 7.02 17.87 15.54
N GLN A 308 6.04 18.08 14.65
CA GLN A 308 5.63 19.40 14.17
C GLN A 308 4.46 20.01 14.96
N HIS A 309 3.72 19.20 15.74
CA HIS A 309 2.54 19.60 16.51
C HIS A 309 2.71 19.19 17.97
N HIS A 310 3.36 20.08 18.75
CA HIS A 310 3.73 19.81 20.15
C HIS A 310 2.52 19.67 21.08
N ASP A 311 1.41 20.33 20.80
CA ASP A 311 0.12 20.14 21.47
C ASP A 311 -0.40 18.72 21.32
N CYS A 312 -0.44 18.21 20.09
CA CYS A 312 -0.82 16.83 19.81
C CYS A 312 0.16 15.81 20.43
N TYR A 313 1.46 16.12 20.42
CA TYR A 313 2.46 15.29 21.08
C TYR A 313 2.22 15.20 22.60
N GLY A 314 1.90 16.33 23.25
CA GLY A 314 1.60 16.37 24.68
C GLY A 314 0.40 15.51 25.07
N GLU A 315 -0.68 15.52 24.26
CA GLU A 315 -1.86 14.68 24.49
C GLU A 315 -1.53 13.18 24.29
N VAL A 316 -0.78 12.84 23.22
CA VAL A 316 -0.31 11.46 23.02
C VAL A 316 0.55 11.00 24.18
N LEU A 317 1.54 11.80 24.59
CA LEU A 317 2.42 11.43 25.70
C LEU A 317 1.60 11.20 26.98
N ARG A 318 0.62 12.06 27.30
CA ARG A 318 -0.27 11.91 28.46
C ARG A 318 -1.05 10.58 28.39
N GLU A 319 -1.68 10.27 27.25
CA GLU A 319 -2.38 9.01 27.03
C GLU A 319 -1.48 7.79 27.34
N HIS A 320 -0.24 7.82 26.87
CA HIS A 320 0.69 6.71 27.07
C HIS A 320 1.28 6.64 28.49
N VAL A 321 1.51 7.77 29.15
CA VAL A 321 1.92 7.83 30.55
C VAL A 321 0.82 7.28 31.48
N ASP A 322 -0.43 7.61 31.22
CA ASP A 322 -1.56 7.10 31.99
C ASP A 322 -1.72 5.57 31.84
N ILE A 323 -1.46 5.03 30.64
CA ILE A 323 -1.40 3.59 30.41
C ILE A 323 -0.26 2.98 31.25
N MET A 324 0.94 3.56 31.24
CA MET A 324 2.07 3.04 32.01
C MET A 324 1.79 3.05 33.51
N ARG A 325 1.20 4.15 34.04
CA ARG A 325 0.83 4.24 35.47
C ARG A 325 -0.19 3.20 35.91
N SER A 326 -1.03 2.73 35.00
CA SER A 326 -2.01 1.66 35.28
C SER A 326 -1.40 0.26 35.34
N LYS A 327 -0.08 0.11 35.06
CA LYS A 327 0.63 -1.18 34.96
C LYS A 327 1.64 -1.35 36.06
N LYS A 328 1.95 -2.62 36.37
CA LYS A 328 3.09 -2.97 37.23
C LYS A 328 4.40 -2.77 36.49
N CYS A 329 5.46 -2.48 37.23
CA CYS A 329 6.79 -2.34 36.63
C CYS A 329 7.16 -3.61 35.85
N GLY A 330 7.60 -3.42 34.59
CA GLY A 330 7.99 -4.53 33.71
C GLY A 330 6.81 -5.25 33.00
N GLU A 331 5.56 -4.89 33.28
CA GLU A 331 4.41 -5.50 32.64
C GLU A 331 4.27 -4.99 31.18
N SER A 332 4.25 -5.93 30.22
CA SER A 332 4.06 -5.61 28.80
C SER A 332 2.64 -5.12 28.49
N LEU A 333 2.48 -4.35 27.40
CA LEU A 333 1.16 -3.97 26.91
C LEU A 333 0.30 -5.19 26.61
N ASN A 334 -0.99 -5.05 26.85
CA ASN A 334 -2.01 -5.99 26.43
C ASN A 334 -3.03 -5.29 25.52
N VAL A 335 -4.01 -6.04 25.05
CA VAL A 335 -5.00 -5.54 24.10
C VAL A 335 -5.89 -4.44 24.69
N GLU A 336 -6.19 -4.52 26.00
CA GLU A 336 -6.98 -3.49 26.66
C GLU A 336 -6.22 -2.15 26.73
N ASP A 337 -4.90 -2.20 26.89
CA ASP A 337 -4.06 -1.01 26.83
C ASP A 337 -4.07 -0.39 25.43
N ILE A 338 -3.99 -1.23 24.38
CA ILE A 338 -4.09 -0.76 22.99
C ILE A 338 -5.45 -0.09 22.71
N LYS A 339 -6.54 -0.58 23.29
CA LYS A 339 -7.87 0.04 23.15
C LYS A 339 -7.96 1.43 23.79
N LYS A 340 -7.14 1.72 24.80
CA LYS A 340 -7.06 3.04 25.44
C LYS A 340 -6.37 4.08 24.56
N MET A 341 -5.53 3.70 23.61
CA MET A 341 -4.76 4.58 22.71
C MET A 341 -5.65 5.23 21.64
N LYS A 342 -6.70 5.93 22.07
CA LYS A 342 -7.72 6.50 21.19
C LYS A 342 -7.23 7.73 20.47
N TYR A 343 -6.62 8.67 21.21
CA TYR A 343 -6.11 9.90 20.63
C TYR A 343 -4.90 9.64 19.73
N THR A 344 -4.00 8.75 20.13
CA THR A 344 -2.89 8.29 19.28
C THR A 344 -3.39 7.75 17.95
N TRP A 345 -4.51 7.00 17.96
CA TRP A 345 -5.09 6.50 16.72
C TRP A 345 -5.73 7.61 15.88
N GLN A 346 -6.30 8.65 16.48
CA GLN A 346 -6.78 9.84 15.75
C GLN A 346 -5.63 10.57 15.06
N VAL A 347 -4.50 10.74 15.75
CA VAL A 347 -3.26 11.32 15.21
C VAL A 347 -2.78 10.51 13.99
N ALA A 348 -2.70 9.18 14.11
CA ALA A 348 -2.30 8.30 13.01
C ALA A 348 -3.29 8.37 11.83
N ARG A 349 -4.60 8.43 12.10
CA ARG A 349 -5.63 8.58 11.06
C ARG A 349 -5.48 9.90 10.30
N GLU A 350 -5.25 11.01 11.02
CA GLU A 350 -5.06 12.32 10.42
C GLU A 350 -3.76 12.39 9.61
N SER A 351 -2.69 11.75 10.11
CA SER A 351 -1.46 11.60 9.34
C SER A 351 -1.69 10.84 8.03
N MET A 352 -2.44 9.74 8.04
CA MET A 352 -2.78 8.99 6.83
C MET A 352 -3.80 9.70 5.93
N ARG A 353 -4.60 10.64 6.45
CA ARG A 353 -5.46 11.49 5.63
C ARG A 353 -4.64 12.49 4.81
N LEU A 354 -3.70 13.17 5.46
CA LEU A 354 -2.80 14.14 4.81
C LEU A 354 -1.73 13.45 3.95
N PHE A 355 -1.25 12.30 4.38
CA PHE A 355 -0.20 11.53 3.71
C PHE A 355 -0.68 10.08 3.50
N PRO A 356 -1.61 9.84 2.56
CA PRO A 356 -2.11 8.49 2.34
C PRO A 356 -0.99 7.59 1.79
N PRO A 357 -0.74 6.41 2.42
CA PRO A 357 0.26 5.46 1.91
C PRO A 357 -0.06 4.93 0.51
N ILE A 358 -1.34 4.95 0.13
CA ILE A 358 -1.82 4.60 -1.21
C ILE A 358 -2.71 5.73 -1.71
N PHE A 359 -2.37 6.31 -2.86
CA PHE A 359 -3.11 7.42 -3.44
C PHE A 359 -4.44 7.02 -4.08
N GLY A 360 -4.64 5.73 -4.36
CA GLY A 360 -5.81 5.21 -5.04
C GLY A 360 -5.51 3.89 -5.74
N SER A 361 -6.46 3.38 -6.51
CA SER A 361 -6.25 2.14 -7.25
C SER A 361 -7.14 2.05 -8.49
N PHE A 362 -6.65 1.29 -9.48
CA PHE A 362 -7.36 1.08 -10.71
C PHE A 362 -8.36 -0.07 -10.61
N ARG A 363 -9.49 0.09 -11.28
CA ARG A 363 -10.46 -0.95 -11.57
C ARG A 363 -10.61 -1.04 -13.09
N LYS A 364 -11.03 -2.20 -13.59
CA LYS A 364 -11.40 -2.40 -14.99
C LYS A 364 -12.88 -2.74 -15.06
N ALA A 365 -13.63 -2.01 -15.87
CA ALA A 365 -15.03 -2.29 -16.14
C ALA A 365 -15.18 -3.66 -16.83
N ILE A 366 -15.99 -4.56 -16.27
CA ILE A 366 -16.24 -5.90 -16.83
C ILE A 366 -17.50 -5.92 -17.70
N THR A 367 -18.31 -4.90 -17.60
CA THR A 367 -19.48 -4.60 -18.43
C THR A 367 -19.50 -3.11 -18.74
N ASP A 368 -20.44 -2.65 -19.58
CA ASP A 368 -20.75 -1.23 -19.68
C ASP A 368 -21.39 -0.78 -18.37
N ILE A 369 -20.99 0.37 -17.88
CA ILE A 369 -21.42 0.92 -16.57
C ILE A 369 -22.09 2.26 -16.80
N GLU A 370 -23.35 2.37 -16.39
CA GLU A 370 -24.03 3.67 -16.31
C GLU A 370 -23.79 4.28 -14.93
N TYR A 371 -23.20 5.48 -14.91
CA TYR A 371 -22.91 6.21 -13.67
C TYR A 371 -23.01 7.72 -13.89
N GLU A 372 -23.83 8.42 -13.07
CA GLU A 372 -24.04 9.88 -13.12
C GLU A 372 -24.38 10.40 -14.54
N GLY A 373 -25.19 9.65 -15.27
CA GLY A 373 -25.61 10.01 -16.62
C GLY A 373 -24.57 9.85 -17.71
N PHE A 374 -23.46 9.16 -17.40
CA PHE A 374 -22.41 8.79 -18.33
C PHE A 374 -22.30 7.28 -18.48
N THR A 375 -21.94 6.82 -19.66
CA THR A 375 -21.60 5.41 -19.92
C THR A 375 -20.10 5.22 -19.88
N ILE A 376 -19.61 4.32 -19.03
CA ILE A 376 -18.21 3.87 -18.96
C ILE A 376 -18.14 2.52 -19.68
N PRO A 377 -17.46 2.44 -20.85
CA PRO A 377 -17.47 1.22 -21.66
C PRO A 377 -16.72 0.06 -20.99
N LYS A 378 -17.20 -1.16 -21.24
CA LYS A 378 -16.50 -2.41 -20.89
C LYS A 378 -15.02 -2.33 -21.32
N GLY A 379 -14.13 -2.76 -20.46
CA GLY A 379 -12.69 -2.77 -20.71
C GLY A 379 -11.96 -1.48 -20.33
N TRP A 380 -12.67 -0.36 -20.15
CA TRP A 380 -12.07 0.89 -19.68
C TRP A 380 -11.63 0.74 -18.22
N LYS A 381 -10.59 1.49 -17.87
CA LYS A 381 -10.17 1.59 -16.47
C LYS A 381 -10.94 2.69 -15.74
N MET A 382 -11.12 2.50 -14.47
CA MET A 382 -11.61 3.50 -13.53
C MET A 382 -10.57 3.70 -12.44
N LEU A 383 -10.24 4.93 -12.12
CA LEU A 383 -9.34 5.29 -11.03
C LEU A 383 -10.12 6.06 -9.97
N TRP A 384 -10.11 5.55 -8.74
CA TRP A 384 -10.49 6.32 -7.56
C TRP A 384 -9.24 6.79 -6.84
N THR A 385 -9.29 7.97 -6.21
CA THR A 385 -8.17 8.52 -5.46
C THR A 385 -8.58 8.88 -4.04
N THR A 386 -7.69 8.67 -3.08
CA THR A 386 -7.89 9.14 -1.69
C THR A 386 -7.99 10.66 -1.64
N TYR A 387 -7.22 11.35 -2.48
CA TYR A 387 -7.18 12.81 -2.53
C TYR A 387 -8.52 13.45 -2.87
N GLY A 388 -9.32 12.83 -3.73
CA GLY A 388 -10.64 13.33 -4.13
C GLY A 388 -11.63 13.48 -2.98
N THR A 389 -11.36 12.84 -1.85
CA THR A 389 -12.13 12.99 -0.61
C THR A 389 -11.31 13.56 0.53
N HIS A 390 -10.07 13.07 0.75
CA HIS A 390 -9.25 13.48 1.87
C HIS A 390 -8.89 14.98 1.86
N TYR A 391 -8.76 15.58 0.67
CA TYR A 391 -8.38 16.99 0.48
C TYR A 391 -9.58 17.86 0.08
N ASN A 392 -10.79 17.34 0.20
CA ASN A 392 -12.00 18.03 -0.19
C ASN A 392 -12.68 18.66 1.02
N GLU A 393 -12.92 19.98 0.95
CA GLU A 393 -13.61 20.80 1.95
C GLU A 393 -15.01 20.29 2.29
N GLU A 394 -15.69 19.64 1.31
CA GLU A 394 -17.02 19.04 1.51
C GLU A 394 -17.04 17.98 2.60
N TYR A 395 -15.91 17.25 2.80
CA TYR A 395 -15.81 16.16 3.78
C TYR A 395 -14.94 16.51 4.98
N PHE A 396 -13.96 17.38 4.81
CA PHE A 396 -13.00 17.75 5.85
C PHE A 396 -12.79 19.27 5.84
N LYS A 397 -13.36 19.95 6.81
CA LYS A 397 -13.15 21.40 6.97
C LYS A 397 -11.66 21.70 7.15
N ASP A 398 -11.15 22.74 6.46
CA ASP A 398 -9.72 23.05 6.42
C ASP A 398 -8.87 21.80 6.10
N PRO A 399 -9.03 21.16 4.92
CA PRO A 399 -8.51 19.82 4.68
C PRO A 399 -6.99 19.74 4.73
N MET A 400 -6.27 20.84 4.55
CA MET A 400 -4.80 20.84 4.62
C MET A 400 -4.26 21.06 6.04
N SER A 401 -5.11 21.38 7.01
CA SER A 401 -4.73 21.52 8.41
C SER A 401 -4.72 20.17 9.12
N PHE A 402 -3.70 19.93 9.97
CA PHE A 402 -3.60 18.74 10.80
C PHE A 402 -4.46 18.91 12.05
N LYS A 403 -5.56 18.18 12.13
CA LYS A 403 -6.55 18.26 13.24
C LYS A 403 -7.03 16.84 13.59
N PRO A 404 -6.37 16.12 14.52
CA PRO A 404 -6.78 14.78 14.93
C PRO A 404 -8.22 14.70 15.48
N SER A 405 -8.69 15.77 16.15
CA SER A 405 -10.04 15.86 16.75
C SER A 405 -11.17 15.70 15.73
N ARG A 406 -10.92 15.91 14.44
CA ARG A 406 -11.94 15.66 13.41
C ARG A 406 -12.44 14.21 13.36
N PHE A 407 -11.69 13.30 13.97
CA PHE A 407 -12.08 11.89 14.08
C PHE A 407 -12.88 11.57 15.35
N GLU A 408 -13.19 12.53 16.17
CA GLU A 408 -14.16 12.41 17.28
C GLU A 408 -15.59 12.44 16.75
N GLU A 409 -15.81 13.20 15.71
CA GLU A 409 -17.09 13.26 15.00
C GLU A 409 -17.19 12.15 13.94
N GLY A 410 -18.42 11.85 13.54
CA GLY A 410 -18.68 10.86 12.49
C GLY A 410 -18.22 11.38 11.12
N ILE A 411 -17.30 10.65 10.46
CA ILE A 411 -16.89 10.94 9.09
C ILE A 411 -17.84 10.23 8.12
N PRO A 412 -18.31 10.89 7.05
CA PRO A 412 -19.15 10.27 6.04
C PRO A 412 -18.52 8.99 5.48
N GLN A 413 -19.36 7.98 5.26
CA GLN A 413 -18.89 6.71 4.73
C GLN A 413 -18.19 6.91 3.38
N TYR A 414 -17.04 6.23 3.17
CA TYR A 414 -16.18 6.35 1.99
C TYR A 414 -15.54 7.73 1.76
N ALA A 415 -15.66 8.69 2.68
CA ALA A 415 -14.88 9.92 2.64
C ALA A 415 -13.44 9.70 3.12
N TYR A 416 -13.24 8.83 4.12
CA TYR A 416 -11.92 8.44 4.64
C TYR A 416 -11.60 6.99 4.23
N VAL A 417 -10.71 6.82 3.24
CA VAL A 417 -10.45 5.53 2.58
C VAL A 417 -8.97 5.16 2.44
N PRO A 418 -8.10 5.38 3.46
CA PRO A 418 -6.68 5.03 3.34
C PRO A 418 -6.47 3.50 3.27
N PHE A 419 -7.44 2.72 3.72
CA PHE A 419 -7.47 1.26 3.65
C PHE A 419 -8.39 0.73 2.54
N GLY A 420 -8.88 1.60 1.64
CA GLY A 420 -9.85 1.25 0.62
C GLY A 420 -11.24 0.94 1.18
N GLY A 421 -11.98 0.05 0.53
CA GLY A 421 -13.34 -0.33 0.92
C GLY A 421 -13.86 -1.53 0.14
N GLY A 422 -15.08 -1.95 0.47
CA GLY A 422 -15.76 -3.06 -0.20
C GLY A 422 -15.07 -4.41 0.00
N PRO A 423 -15.29 -5.38 -0.91
CA PRO A 423 -14.76 -6.74 -0.77
C PRO A 423 -13.22 -6.82 -0.72
N ARG A 424 -12.52 -5.80 -1.23
CA ARG A 424 -11.05 -5.71 -1.23
C ARG A 424 -10.51 -4.70 -0.20
N VAL A 425 -11.28 -4.36 0.83
CA VAL A 425 -10.77 -3.56 1.96
C VAL A 425 -9.49 -4.17 2.52
N CYS A 426 -8.55 -3.37 2.99
CA CYS A 426 -7.26 -3.85 3.47
C CYS A 426 -7.40 -4.96 4.52
N ALA A 427 -6.80 -6.12 4.26
CA ALA A 427 -6.78 -7.23 5.21
C ALA A 427 -5.86 -6.93 6.40
N GLY A 428 -4.83 -6.09 6.20
CA GLY A 428 -3.84 -5.73 7.21
C GLY A 428 -4.22 -4.55 8.11
N TYR A 429 -5.45 -4.03 8.03
CA TYR A 429 -5.88 -2.86 8.81
C TYR A 429 -5.55 -2.97 10.31
N GLN A 430 -5.91 -4.09 10.94
CA GLN A 430 -5.67 -4.29 12.38
C GLN A 430 -4.18 -4.42 12.69
N LEU A 431 -3.41 -5.12 11.86
CA LEU A 431 -1.97 -5.26 12.03
C LEU A 431 -1.27 -3.89 11.88
N ALA A 432 -1.64 -3.09 10.89
CA ALA A 432 -1.10 -1.74 10.72
C ALA A 432 -1.41 -0.85 11.93
N LYS A 433 -2.65 -0.91 12.43
CA LYS A 433 -3.04 -0.18 13.65
C LYS A 433 -2.18 -0.58 14.84
N LEU A 434 -2.01 -1.89 15.09
CA LEU A 434 -1.20 -2.39 16.19
C LEU A 434 0.26 -1.94 16.07
N ASN A 435 0.85 -2.08 14.89
CA ASN A 435 2.24 -1.68 14.66
C ASN A 435 2.46 -0.19 14.94
N ILE A 436 1.55 0.67 14.47
CA ILE A 436 1.64 2.12 14.70
C ILE A 436 1.52 2.42 16.21
N LEU A 437 0.48 1.90 16.87
CA LEU A 437 0.20 2.21 18.27
C LEU A 437 1.28 1.70 19.21
N ILE A 438 1.77 0.46 19.00
CA ILE A 438 2.82 -0.15 19.83
C ILE A 438 4.14 0.62 19.65
N LEU A 439 4.53 0.94 18.42
CA LEU A 439 5.76 1.68 18.17
C LEU A 439 5.69 3.10 18.73
N VAL A 440 4.57 3.80 18.53
CA VAL A 440 4.37 5.14 19.11
C VAL A 440 4.50 5.05 20.63
N HIS A 441 3.85 4.07 21.30
CA HIS A 441 3.94 3.90 22.74
C HIS A 441 5.38 3.82 23.23
N TYR A 442 6.16 2.89 22.70
CA TYR A 442 7.53 2.69 23.18
C TYR A 442 8.46 3.85 22.84
N VAL A 443 8.24 4.51 21.71
CA VAL A 443 9.09 5.67 21.34
C VAL A 443 8.73 6.89 22.18
N VAL A 444 7.46 7.27 22.30
CA VAL A 444 7.07 8.49 23.04
C VAL A 444 7.35 8.37 24.54
N THR A 445 7.41 7.16 25.09
CA THR A 445 7.72 6.93 26.51
C THR A 445 9.21 6.78 26.80
N GLN A 446 10.03 6.43 25.79
CA GLN A 446 11.45 6.13 26.02
C GLN A 446 12.40 7.13 25.34
N TYR A 447 11.97 7.86 24.34
CA TYR A 447 12.81 8.75 23.54
C TYR A 447 12.16 10.10 23.31
N ASP A 448 12.99 11.13 23.27
CA ASP A 448 12.70 12.39 22.59
C ASP A 448 13.29 12.34 21.18
N TRP A 449 12.64 12.99 20.20
CA TRP A 449 13.16 13.07 18.85
C TRP A 449 12.92 14.43 18.22
N PHE A 450 13.81 14.80 17.29
CA PHE A 450 13.72 16.04 16.52
C PHE A 450 14.00 15.75 15.05
N LEU A 451 13.19 16.32 14.16
CA LEU A 451 13.43 16.23 12.71
C LEU A 451 14.67 17.02 12.34
N ILE A 452 15.68 16.38 11.71
CA ILE A 452 16.85 17.09 11.20
C ILE A 452 16.47 17.95 10.00
N HIS A 453 15.55 17.45 9.17
CA HIS A 453 15.00 18.17 8.02
C HIS A 453 13.47 18.29 8.12
N PRO A 454 12.92 19.29 8.88
CA PRO A 454 11.47 19.44 9.07
C PRO A 454 10.69 19.60 7.76
N ASN A 455 11.30 20.24 6.76
CA ASN A 455 10.72 20.50 5.43
C ASN A 455 11.05 19.44 4.40
N GLU A 456 11.55 18.27 4.82
CA GLU A 456 11.79 17.15 3.91
C GLU A 456 10.53 16.81 3.11
N THR A 457 10.70 16.73 1.79
CA THR A 457 9.60 16.42 0.87
C THR A 457 9.29 14.94 0.84
N VAL A 458 8.04 14.62 0.56
CA VAL A 458 7.62 13.26 0.22
C VAL A 458 7.71 13.10 -1.29
N SER A 459 8.45 12.09 -1.74
CA SER A 459 8.49 11.64 -3.14
C SER A 459 7.64 10.40 -3.30
N MET A 460 7.24 10.08 -4.56
CA MET A 460 6.43 8.90 -4.86
C MET A 460 7.01 8.15 -6.07
N ASP A 461 7.54 6.94 -5.84
CA ASP A 461 8.06 6.06 -6.90
C ASP A 461 7.97 4.56 -6.53
N PRO A 462 6.89 3.88 -6.76
CA PRO A 462 5.51 4.31 -6.97
C PRO A 462 4.76 4.61 -5.68
N LEU A 463 5.25 4.10 -4.54
CA LEU A 463 4.72 4.38 -3.20
C LEU A 463 5.37 5.63 -2.63
N PRO A 464 4.70 6.34 -1.73
CA PRO A 464 5.28 7.52 -1.12
C PRO A 464 6.39 7.17 -0.13
N PHE A 465 7.43 7.99 -0.12
CA PHE A 465 8.54 7.87 0.82
C PHE A 465 9.16 9.25 1.12
N PRO A 466 9.70 9.45 2.32
CA PRO A 466 10.48 10.64 2.64
C PRO A 466 11.76 10.66 1.81
N SER A 467 12.04 11.76 1.11
CA SER A 467 13.12 11.84 0.10
C SER A 467 14.54 11.67 0.67
N LEU A 468 14.74 11.95 1.97
CA LEU A 468 15.98 11.77 2.72
C LEU A 468 15.90 10.62 3.74
N GLY A 469 14.79 9.87 3.77
CA GLY A 469 14.58 8.78 4.71
C GLY A 469 14.21 9.23 6.13
N MET A 470 13.82 10.48 6.30
CA MET A 470 13.43 11.12 7.56
C MET A 470 14.49 10.93 8.66
N PRO A 471 15.67 11.54 8.50
CA PRO A 471 16.67 11.53 9.56
C PRO A 471 16.16 12.31 10.77
N ILE A 472 16.27 11.69 11.94
CA ILE A 472 15.89 12.29 13.23
C ILE A 472 17.05 12.18 14.20
N ARG A 473 17.19 13.20 15.06
CA ARG A 473 18.02 13.13 16.25
C ARG A 473 17.18 12.56 17.38
N ILE A 474 17.74 11.60 18.12
CA ILE A 474 17.06 10.93 19.23
C ILE A 474 17.89 11.07 20.50
N SER A 475 17.21 11.15 21.64
CA SER A 475 17.80 11.06 22.98
C SER A 475 16.91 10.21 23.89
N PRO A 476 17.50 9.32 24.71
CA PRO A 476 16.72 8.60 25.71
C PRO A 476 16.07 9.59 26.69
N LYS A 477 14.81 9.35 27.03
CA LYS A 477 14.17 10.07 28.14
C LYS A 477 14.76 9.60 29.45
N HIS A 478 15.05 10.53 30.34
CA HIS A 478 15.30 10.21 31.73
C HIS A 478 14.01 9.65 32.29
N VAL A 479 14.03 8.42 32.77
CA VAL A 479 12.91 7.84 33.50
C VAL A 479 12.74 8.71 34.74
N VAL A 480 11.69 9.52 34.76
CA VAL A 480 11.24 10.14 36.01
C VAL A 480 10.64 8.99 36.80
N GLU A 481 11.37 8.52 37.82
CA GLU A 481 10.90 7.54 38.79
C GLU A 481 9.58 7.95 39.45
#